data_c8d5554223471b6fb01ddd7ae5af3d3b
#
_entry.id   c8d5554223471b6fb01ddd7ae5af3d3b
#
_cell.length_a   1.000
_cell.length_b   1.000
_cell.length_c   1.000
_cell.angle_alpha   90.00
_cell.angle_beta   90.00
_cell.angle_gamma   90.00
#
_symmetry.space_group_name_H-M   'P 1'
#
loop_
_entity.id
_entity.type
_entity.pdbx_description
1 polymer ?
#
loop_
_entity_poly.entity_id
_entity_poly.type
_entity_poly.pdbx_seq_one_letter_code
_entity_poly.pdbx_strand_id
1 'polypeptide(L)'
;SEMCIRDSLYYDKRQYDLAMEAWETSARLDDNFPTVWRNLALAYFNKKNEETKAIEYMERAFRLDTTDARILMELDQLYKRVRRPHKERLAFLRQYPDLIEQRDDLVLEEITLLNQTGEYEKAKALLDAHSFHPWEGGEGKVPAQYQLARVELAKQALTAGNNQEAIALLEECLEYPHHLGEGKLYGAQENDFYYFLGCAYENLNRKDEAVRYWEQATVGPTEPAAAMYYNDAKPDKIFYQGLALLKLGRIDEANGRFHKLISYGEKHLFDKIKMDYFAVSLPDLLIWEDNLTVRNIIHCKYMMALGYWGLNEKEKSVRLLSEVERLDINHQGCLLYTSDA
;
A
#
# COMPACT_ATOMS: atom_id res chain seq x y z
N SER A 1 -12.94 34.15 -7.66
CA SER A 1 -13.40 35.35 -7.00
C SER A 1 -12.41 35.75 -5.89
N GLU A 2 -12.38 37.02 -5.47
CA GLU A 2 -11.47 37.55 -4.45
C GLU A 2 -11.53 36.78 -3.11
N MET A 3 -12.70 36.23 -2.78
CA MET A 3 -12.89 35.42 -1.57
C MET A 3 -12.03 34.15 -1.58
N CYS A 4 -11.99 33.40 -2.69
CA CYS A 4 -11.20 32.18 -2.78
C CYS A 4 -9.69 32.41 -2.65
N ILE A 5 -9.18 33.55 -3.13
CA ILE A 5 -7.77 33.92 -3.00
C ILE A 5 -7.43 34.21 -1.53
N ARG A 6 -8.28 34.94 -0.82
CA ARG A 6 -8.09 35.30 0.60
C ARG A 6 -8.11 34.05 1.50
N ASP A 7 -9.01 33.12 1.22
CA ASP A 7 -9.23 31.91 2.01
C ASP A 7 -8.05 30.95 1.88
N SER A 8 -7.50 30.80 0.67
CA SER A 8 -6.26 30.04 0.43
C SER A 8 -5.08 30.68 1.16
N LEU A 9 -4.98 32.02 1.17
CA LEU A 9 -3.91 32.73 1.91
C LEU A 9 -3.98 32.50 3.43
N TYR A 10 -5.16 32.40 4.03
CA TYR A 10 -5.28 32.03 5.44
C TYR A 10 -4.80 30.61 5.71
N TYR A 11 -5.16 29.67 4.85
CA TYR A 11 -4.72 28.27 4.96
C TYR A 11 -3.21 28.15 4.84
N ASP A 12 -2.60 28.79 3.84
CA ASP A 12 -1.16 28.84 3.63
C ASP A 12 -0.40 29.47 4.80
N LYS A 13 -1.01 30.46 5.45
CA LYS A 13 -0.48 31.07 6.67
C LYS A 13 -0.77 30.27 7.96
N ARG A 14 -1.32 29.05 7.82
CA ARG A 14 -1.73 28.18 8.94
C ARG A 14 -2.78 28.80 9.87
N GLN A 15 -3.54 29.76 9.38
CA GLN A 15 -4.68 30.38 10.09
C GLN A 15 -5.98 29.61 9.76
N TYR A 16 -6.00 28.34 10.13
CA TYR A 16 -7.04 27.38 9.69
C TYR A 16 -8.45 27.78 10.12
N ASP A 17 -8.63 28.31 11.33
CA ASP A 17 -9.94 28.75 11.81
C ASP A 17 -10.52 29.88 10.96
N LEU A 18 -9.69 30.86 10.57
CA LEU A 18 -10.11 31.97 9.70
C LEU A 18 -10.42 31.48 8.27
N ALA A 19 -9.63 30.54 7.76
CA ALA A 19 -9.91 29.91 6.47
C ALA A 19 -11.25 29.19 6.47
N MET A 20 -11.52 28.38 7.52
CA MET A 20 -12.78 27.65 7.66
C MET A 20 -13.98 28.58 7.78
N GLU A 21 -13.90 29.63 8.61
CA GLU A 21 -14.97 30.63 8.75
C GLU A 21 -15.28 31.31 7.41
N ALA A 22 -14.26 31.62 6.62
CA ALA A 22 -14.43 32.23 5.30
C ALA A 22 -15.07 31.23 4.32
N TRP A 23 -14.66 29.94 4.30
CA TRP A 23 -15.29 28.91 3.48
C TRP A 23 -16.73 28.61 3.90
N GLU A 24 -17.03 28.56 5.20
CA GLU A 24 -18.41 28.39 5.69
C GLU A 24 -19.30 29.58 5.30
N THR A 25 -18.73 30.78 5.33
CA THR A 25 -19.45 31.99 4.85
C THR A 25 -19.69 31.92 3.35
N SER A 26 -18.69 31.50 2.57
CA SER A 26 -18.82 31.28 1.14
C SER A 26 -19.89 30.25 0.81
N ALA A 27 -19.91 29.12 1.52
CA ALA A 27 -20.92 28.07 1.36
C ALA A 27 -22.35 28.51 1.70
N ARG A 28 -22.51 29.49 2.64
CA ARG A 28 -23.80 30.07 2.97
C ARG A 28 -24.28 31.04 1.90
N LEU A 29 -23.38 31.72 1.19
CA LEU A 29 -23.70 32.68 0.14
C LEU A 29 -23.97 31.99 -1.19
N ASP A 30 -23.19 30.97 -1.52
CA ASP A 30 -23.36 30.13 -2.70
C ASP A 30 -23.00 28.70 -2.34
N ASP A 31 -23.97 27.83 -2.24
CA ASP A 31 -23.81 26.43 -1.84
C ASP A 31 -23.58 25.49 -3.02
N ASN A 32 -23.53 26.01 -4.27
CA ASN A 32 -23.29 25.24 -5.49
C ASN A 32 -21.82 25.24 -5.95
N PHE A 33 -20.89 25.71 -5.14
CA PHE A 33 -19.49 25.79 -5.50
C PHE A 33 -18.68 24.62 -4.93
N PRO A 34 -18.33 23.57 -5.72
CA PRO A 34 -17.71 22.33 -5.25
C PRO A 34 -16.42 22.55 -4.45
N THR A 35 -15.58 23.49 -4.92
CA THR A 35 -14.26 23.74 -4.28
C THR A 35 -14.38 24.16 -2.81
N VAL A 36 -15.41 24.90 -2.44
CA VAL A 36 -15.62 25.31 -1.04
C VAL A 36 -15.89 24.11 -0.16
N TRP A 37 -16.77 23.22 -0.60
CA TRP A 37 -17.11 21.99 0.14
C TRP A 37 -15.92 21.05 0.23
N ARG A 38 -15.15 20.92 -0.86
CA ARG A 38 -13.89 20.16 -0.85
C ARG A 38 -12.90 20.74 0.19
N ASN A 39 -12.68 22.05 0.20
CA ASN A 39 -11.75 22.70 1.13
C ASN A 39 -12.20 22.56 2.59
N LEU A 40 -13.50 22.70 2.85
CA LEU A 40 -14.09 22.42 4.16
C LEU A 40 -13.86 20.97 4.59
N ALA A 41 -14.09 20.00 3.70
CA ALA A 41 -13.84 18.58 3.99
C ALA A 41 -12.39 18.33 4.44
N LEU A 42 -11.42 18.89 3.70
CA LEU A 42 -10.00 18.79 4.04
C LEU A 42 -9.69 19.41 5.42
N ALA A 43 -10.22 20.59 5.71
CA ALA A 43 -9.98 21.26 6.97
C ALA A 43 -10.62 20.51 8.15
N TYR A 44 -11.84 20.02 8.00
CA TYR A 44 -12.52 19.23 9.04
C TYR A 44 -11.80 17.93 9.34
N PHE A 45 -11.31 17.22 8.32
CA PHE A 45 -10.51 16.01 8.53
C PHE A 45 -9.17 16.32 9.16
N ASN A 46 -8.36 17.16 8.50
CA ASN A 46 -6.96 17.35 8.86
C ASN A 46 -6.73 18.19 10.12
N LYS A 47 -7.64 19.13 10.44
CA LYS A 47 -7.43 20.10 11.54
C LYS A 47 -8.41 19.95 12.69
N LYS A 48 -9.60 19.39 12.44
CA LYS A 48 -10.61 19.20 13.48
C LYS A 48 -10.81 17.74 13.87
N ASN A 49 -10.27 16.78 13.10
CA ASN A 49 -10.50 15.34 13.26
C ASN A 49 -11.99 14.97 13.26
N GLU A 50 -12.80 15.67 12.46
CA GLU A 50 -14.24 15.44 12.31
C GLU A 50 -14.52 14.65 11.04
N GLU A 51 -14.30 13.34 11.07
CA GLU A 51 -14.43 12.43 9.92
C GLU A 51 -15.83 12.49 9.28
N THR A 52 -16.89 12.51 10.08
CA THR A 52 -18.29 12.53 9.58
C THR A 52 -18.59 13.75 8.74
N LYS A 53 -18.18 14.94 9.20
CA LYS A 53 -18.36 16.18 8.42
C LYS A 53 -17.48 16.20 7.19
N ALA A 54 -16.26 15.71 7.30
CA ALA A 54 -15.36 15.62 6.15
C ALA A 54 -15.97 14.77 5.03
N ILE A 55 -16.55 13.62 5.37
CA ILE A 55 -17.25 12.75 4.42
C ILE A 55 -18.44 13.48 3.80
N GLU A 56 -19.32 14.05 4.63
CA GLU A 56 -20.51 14.77 4.17
C GLU A 56 -20.16 15.88 3.16
N TYR A 57 -19.13 16.66 3.47
CA TYR A 57 -18.72 17.79 2.63
C TYR A 57 -18.00 17.35 1.36
N MET A 58 -17.18 16.31 1.42
CA MET A 58 -16.52 15.79 0.22
C MET A 58 -17.53 15.09 -0.70
N GLU A 59 -18.48 14.34 -0.16
CA GLU A 59 -19.59 13.78 -0.94
C GLU A 59 -20.46 14.90 -1.57
N ARG A 60 -20.67 16.01 -0.86
CA ARG A 60 -21.40 17.15 -1.41
C ARG A 60 -20.60 17.80 -2.55
N ALA A 61 -19.29 18.00 -2.38
CA ALA A 61 -18.44 18.52 -3.45
C ALA A 61 -18.54 17.67 -4.71
N PHE A 62 -18.47 16.35 -4.56
CA PHE A 62 -18.59 15.42 -5.69
C PHE A 62 -20.00 15.41 -6.31
N ARG A 63 -21.07 15.47 -5.51
CA ARG A 63 -22.45 15.58 -6.04
C ARG A 63 -22.68 16.85 -6.85
N LEU A 64 -22.00 17.95 -6.53
CA LEU A 64 -22.09 19.21 -7.27
C LEU A 64 -21.31 19.17 -8.59
N ASP A 65 -20.26 18.37 -8.67
CA ASP A 65 -19.52 18.14 -9.91
C ASP A 65 -19.07 16.68 -10.00
N THR A 66 -19.92 15.85 -10.60
CA THR A 66 -19.66 14.43 -10.83
C THR A 66 -18.78 14.15 -12.04
N THR A 67 -18.20 15.19 -12.65
CA THR A 67 -17.26 15.08 -13.78
C THR A 67 -15.81 15.36 -13.39
N ASP A 68 -15.57 15.77 -12.15
CA ASP A 68 -14.23 16.04 -11.63
C ASP A 68 -13.57 14.75 -11.08
N ALA A 69 -12.66 14.18 -11.88
CA ALA A 69 -11.90 12.99 -11.52
C ALA A 69 -10.99 13.21 -10.29
N ARG A 70 -10.55 14.46 -10.03
CA ARG A 70 -9.77 14.79 -8.84
C ARG A 70 -10.59 14.69 -7.58
N ILE A 71 -11.82 15.24 -7.59
CA ILE A 71 -12.72 15.14 -6.41
C ILE A 71 -13.09 13.67 -6.16
N LEU A 72 -13.32 12.87 -7.21
CA LEU A 72 -13.54 11.43 -7.07
C LEU A 72 -12.37 10.74 -6.38
N MET A 73 -11.14 11.00 -6.83
CA MET A 73 -9.92 10.43 -6.24
C MET A 73 -9.79 10.83 -4.77
N GLU A 74 -9.96 12.11 -4.45
CA GLU A 74 -9.86 12.61 -3.08
C GLU A 74 -10.95 12.04 -2.16
N LEU A 75 -12.16 11.84 -2.67
CA LEU A 75 -13.26 11.21 -1.93
C LEU A 75 -12.95 9.74 -1.66
N ASP A 76 -12.43 8.99 -2.63
CA ASP A 76 -12.04 7.61 -2.40
C ASP A 76 -10.88 7.50 -1.42
N GLN A 77 -9.88 8.39 -1.48
CA GLN A 77 -8.82 8.46 -0.49
C GLN A 77 -9.36 8.75 0.93
N LEU A 78 -10.39 9.62 1.05
CA LEU A 78 -11.06 9.83 2.33
C LEU A 78 -11.76 8.56 2.82
N TYR A 79 -12.48 7.86 1.95
CA TYR A 79 -13.10 6.57 2.28
C TYR A 79 -12.08 5.53 2.75
N LYS A 80 -10.90 5.50 2.13
CA LYS A 80 -9.76 4.69 2.56
C LYS A 80 -9.31 5.04 3.98
N ARG A 81 -9.17 6.33 4.30
CA ARG A 81 -8.76 6.82 5.64
C ARG A 81 -9.79 6.48 6.73
N VAL A 82 -11.08 6.58 6.43
CA VAL A 82 -12.15 6.21 7.37
C VAL A 82 -12.49 4.72 7.34
N ARG A 83 -11.66 3.91 6.72
CA ARG A 83 -11.73 2.46 6.68
C ARG A 83 -13.04 1.91 6.11
N ARG A 84 -13.55 2.53 5.04
CA ARG A 84 -14.68 1.96 4.29
C ARG A 84 -14.26 0.63 3.66
N PRO A 85 -15.10 -0.44 3.70
CA PRO A 85 -14.75 -1.76 3.16
C PRO A 85 -14.33 -1.72 1.69
N HIS A 86 -13.31 -2.50 1.33
CA HIS A 86 -12.73 -2.52 -0.03
C HIS A 86 -13.76 -2.78 -1.12
N LYS A 87 -14.69 -3.74 -0.90
CA LYS A 87 -15.75 -4.06 -1.87
C LYS A 87 -16.71 -2.89 -2.09
N GLU A 88 -17.00 -2.11 -1.06
CA GLU A 88 -17.85 -0.93 -1.17
C GLU A 88 -17.15 0.19 -1.95
N ARG A 89 -15.85 0.43 -1.66
CA ARG A 89 -15.04 1.40 -2.39
C ARG A 89 -14.92 1.01 -3.87
N LEU A 90 -14.61 -0.25 -4.17
CA LEU A 90 -14.53 -0.76 -5.54
C LEU A 90 -15.86 -0.59 -6.28
N ALA A 91 -16.99 -0.93 -5.64
CA ALA A 91 -18.31 -0.76 -6.22
C ALA A 91 -18.66 0.73 -6.46
N PHE A 92 -18.19 1.63 -5.59
CA PHE A 92 -18.38 3.07 -5.75
C PHE A 92 -17.56 3.60 -6.94
N LEU A 93 -16.25 3.32 -7.02
CA LEU A 93 -15.40 3.77 -8.13
C LEU A 93 -15.92 3.30 -9.49
N ARG A 94 -16.36 2.05 -9.58
CA ARG A 94 -16.88 1.47 -10.82
C ARG A 94 -18.17 2.07 -11.34
N GLN A 95 -18.82 2.97 -10.61
CA GLN A 95 -19.91 3.77 -11.12
C GLN A 95 -19.43 4.89 -12.06
N TYR A 96 -18.12 5.20 -12.05
CA TYR A 96 -17.52 6.32 -12.77
C TYR A 96 -16.31 5.88 -13.64
N PRO A 97 -16.49 4.92 -14.55
CA PRO A 97 -15.37 4.37 -15.34
C PRO A 97 -14.66 5.45 -16.18
N ASP A 98 -15.41 6.39 -16.76
CA ASP A 98 -14.85 7.48 -17.58
C ASP A 98 -13.95 8.43 -16.75
N LEU A 99 -14.18 8.55 -15.44
CA LEU A 99 -13.33 9.34 -14.56
C LEU A 99 -12.09 8.56 -14.12
N ILE A 100 -12.22 7.26 -13.92
CA ILE A 100 -11.08 6.40 -13.58
C ILE A 100 -10.04 6.47 -14.70
N GLU A 101 -10.46 6.36 -15.96
CA GLU A 101 -9.56 6.39 -17.13
C GLU A 101 -8.83 7.73 -17.30
N GLN A 102 -9.31 8.81 -16.70
CA GLN A 102 -8.66 10.13 -16.79
C GLN A 102 -7.42 10.28 -15.91
N ARG A 103 -7.20 9.36 -14.94
CA ARG A 103 -6.14 9.51 -13.93
C ARG A 103 -5.49 8.19 -13.57
N ASP A 104 -4.19 8.12 -13.74
CA ASP A 104 -3.40 6.92 -13.43
C ASP A 104 -3.49 6.52 -11.96
N ASP A 105 -3.63 7.47 -11.03
CA ASP A 105 -3.82 7.19 -9.61
C ASP A 105 -5.18 6.55 -9.29
N LEU A 106 -6.26 6.90 -10.02
CA LEU A 106 -7.55 6.23 -9.90
C LEU A 106 -7.54 4.81 -10.51
N VAL A 107 -6.92 4.63 -11.67
CA VAL A 107 -6.71 3.31 -12.27
C VAL A 107 -5.95 2.41 -11.31
N LEU A 108 -4.87 2.92 -10.72
CA LEU A 108 -4.08 2.18 -9.74
C LEU A 108 -4.87 1.85 -8.47
N GLU A 109 -5.75 2.75 -8.00
CA GLU A 109 -6.57 2.47 -6.82
C GLU A 109 -7.61 1.38 -7.11
N GLU A 110 -8.24 1.36 -8.30
CA GLU A 110 -9.09 0.23 -8.72
C GLU A 110 -8.32 -1.09 -8.71
N ILE A 111 -7.12 -1.11 -9.29
CA ILE A 111 -6.23 -2.29 -9.29
C ILE A 111 -5.87 -2.71 -7.86
N THR A 112 -5.55 -1.74 -7.01
CA THR A 112 -5.23 -1.99 -5.59
C THR A 112 -6.41 -2.65 -4.88
N LEU A 113 -7.63 -2.15 -5.09
CA LEU A 113 -8.85 -2.71 -4.51
C LEU A 113 -9.15 -4.12 -5.05
N LEU A 114 -8.90 -4.38 -6.34
CA LEU A 114 -9.00 -5.72 -6.91
C LEU A 114 -8.03 -6.70 -6.23
N ASN A 115 -6.78 -6.29 -6.04
CA ASN A 115 -5.79 -7.08 -5.32
C ASN A 115 -6.22 -7.33 -3.86
N GLN A 116 -6.74 -6.31 -3.17
CA GLN A 116 -7.23 -6.43 -1.79
C GLN A 116 -8.48 -7.30 -1.64
N THR A 117 -9.26 -7.46 -2.71
CA THR A 117 -10.45 -8.32 -2.73
C THR A 117 -10.19 -9.70 -3.33
N GLY A 118 -8.94 -10.04 -3.68
CA GLY A 118 -8.55 -11.34 -4.23
C GLY A 118 -8.87 -11.52 -5.71
N GLU A 119 -9.22 -10.44 -6.43
CA GLU A 119 -9.55 -10.47 -7.86
C GLU A 119 -8.29 -10.29 -8.73
N TYR A 120 -7.23 -11.07 -8.45
CA TYR A 120 -5.88 -10.89 -9.00
C TYR A 120 -5.81 -10.97 -10.52
N GLU A 121 -6.62 -11.84 -11.17
CA GLU A 121 -6.70 -11.95 -12.63
C GLU A 121 -7.19 -10.64 -13.27
N LYS A 122 -8.19 -10.00 -12.65
CA LYS A 122 -8.69 -8.70 -13.15
C LYS A 122 -7.68 -7.60 -12.92
N ALA A 123 -7.01 -7.60 -11.76
CA ALA A 123 -5.94 -6.66 -11.47
C ALA A 123 -4.80 -6.79 -12.48
N LYS A 124 -4.35 -8.04 -12.77
CA LYS A 124 -3.34 -8.31 -13.80
C LYS A 124 -3.78 -7.82 -15.17
N ALA A 125 -5.00 -8.10 -15.58
CA ALA A 125 -5.52 -7.69 -16.89
C ALA A 125 -5.54 -6.17 -17.07
N LEU A 126 -5.94 -5.41 -16.05
CA LEU A 126 -5.90 -3.94 -16.09
C LEU A 126 -4.47 -3.41 -16.12
N LEU A 127 -3.56 -3.98 -15.32
CA LEU A 127 -2.15 -3.61 -15.32
C LEU A 127 -1.49 -3.83 -16.68
N ASP A 128 -1.80 -4.95 -17.34
CA ASP A 128 -1.22 -5.28 -18.64
C ASP A 128 -1.79 -4.42 -19.80
N ALA A 129 -3.02 -3.93 -19.64
CA ALA A 129 -3.70 -3.11 -20.65
C ALA A 129 -3.42 -1.61 -20.55
N HIS A 130 -3.08 -1.11 -19.35
CA HIS A 130 -2.90 0.32 -19.11
C HIS A 130 -1.43 0.75 -19.21
N SER A 131 -1.20 1.93 -19.78
CA SER A 131 0.12 2.57 -19.83
C SER A 131 0.18 3.71 -18.82
N PHE A 132 0.94 3.50 -17.76
CA PHE A 132 1.08 4.45 -16.67
C PHE A 132 2.13 5.53 -16.98
N HIS A 133 1.90 6.71 -16.46
CA HIS A 133 2.85 7.83 -16.46
C HIS A 133 3.35 8.06 -15.03
N PRO A 134 4.63 8.37 -14.81
CA PRO A 134 5.14 8.70 -13.49
C PRO A 134 4.43 9.93 -12.92
N TRP A 135 4.05 9.88 -11.65
CA TRP A 135 3.56 11.06 -10.93
C TRP A 135 4.18 11.16 -9.55
N GLU A 136 4.29 12.37 -9.04
CA GLU A 136 4.88 12.63 -7.71
C GLU A 136 4.02 11.98 -6.61
N GLY A 137 4.67 11.19 -5.73
CA GLY A 137 4.02 10.40 -4.71
C GLY A 137 3.43 9.07 -5.19
N GLY A 138 3.65 8.71 -6.47
CA GLY A 138 3.28 7.42 -7.07
C GLY A 138 4.41 6.40 -7.12
N GLU A 139 5.62 6.80 -6.78
CA GLU A 139 6.85 6.01 -6.93
C GLU A 139 6.73 4.63 -6.30
N GLY A 140 7.04 3.61 -7.07
CA GLY A 140 7.01 2.20 -6.67
C GLY A 140 5.61 1.60 -6.51
N LYS A 141 4.53 2.36 -6.60
CA LYS A 141 3.18 1.86 -6.34
C LYS A 141 2.67 0.98 -7.48
N VAL A 142 2.90 1.37 -8.73
CA VAL A 142 2.48 0.59 -9.90
C VAL A 142 3.22 -0.74 -9.96
N PRO A 143 4.57 -0.78 -9.91
CA PRO A 143 5.31 -2.04 -9.87
C PRO A 143 4.90 -2.93 -8.68
N ALA A 144 4.62 -2.35 -7.51
CA ALA A 144 4.19 -3.13 -6.35
C ALA A 144 2.86 -3.87 -6.61
N GLN A 145 1.86 -3.22 -7.22
CA GLN A 145 0.59 -3.87 -7.55
C GLN A 145 0.76 -4.90 -8.68
N TYR A 146 1.63 -4.61 -9.66
CA TYR A 146 1.98 -5.52 -10.75
C TYR A 146 2.58 -6.82 -10.22
N GLN A 147 3.55 -6.73 -9.32
CA GLN A 147 4.20 -7.87 -8.69
C GLN A 147 3.25 -8.63 -7.77
N LEU A 148 2.45 -7.91 -6.96
CA LEU A 148 1.52 -8.52 -6.02
C LEU A 148 0.49 -9.40 -6.74
N ALA A 149 -0.17 -8.92 -7.78
CA ALA A 149 -1.14 -9.70 -8.53
C ALA A 149 -0.52 -11.00 -9.07
N ARG A 150 0.68 -10.93 -9.63
CA ARG A 150 1.40 -12.08 -10.20
C ARG A 150 1.87 -13.07 -9.15
N VAL A 151 2.40 -12.59 -8.03
CA VAL A 151 2.82 -13.46 -6.93
C VAL A 151 1.64 -14.23 -6.36
N GLU A 152 0.49 -13.58 -6.16
CA GLU A 152 -0.68 -14.24 -5.61
C GLU A 152 -1.26 -15.26 -6.61
N LEU A 153 -1.28 -14.96 -7.92
CA LEU A 153 -1.62 -15.92 -8.95
C LEU A 153 -0.62 -17.10 -9.00
N ALA A 154 0.66 -16.82 -8.85
CA ALA A 154 1.70 -17.87 -8.79
C ALA A 154 1.51 -18.77 -7.56
N LYS A 155 1.16 -18.24 -6.39
CA LYS A 155 0.82 -19.02 -5.18
C LYS A 155 -0.41 -19.93 -5.45
N GLN A 156 -1.44 -19.40 -6.10
CA GLN A 156 -2.61 -20.19 -6.49
C GLN A 156 -2.23 -21.31 -7.48
N ALA A 157 -1.40 -21.00 -8.48
CA ALA A 157 -0.90 -21.99 -9.45
C ALA A 157 -0.06 -23.08 -8.76
N LEU A 158 0.83 -22.72 -7.82
CA LEU A 158 1.61 -23.67 -7.01
C LEU A 158 0.70 -24.61 -6.22
N THR A 159 -0.32 -24.06 -5.57
CA THR A 159 -1.30 -24.83 -4.80
C THR A 159 -2.10 -25.80 -5.69
N ALA A 160 -2.40 -25.39 -6.92
CA ALA A 160 -3.08 -26.22 -7.92
C ALA A 160 -2.15 -27.22 -8.62
N GLY A 161 -0.84 -27.19 -8.37
CA GLY A 161 0.16 -28.04 -9.04
C GLY A 161 0.59 -27.54 -10.43
N ASN A 162 0.15 -26.34 -10.84
CA ASN A 162 0.47 -25.71 -12.12
C ASN A 162 1.84 -24.99 -12.06
N ASN A 163 2.90 -25.75 -11.77
CA ASN A 163 4.22 -25.18 -11.47
C ASN A 163 4.83 -24.39 -12.64
N GLN A 164 4.55 -24.74 -13.89
CA GLN A 164 5.05 -24.01 -15.06
C GLN A 164 4.42 -22.62 -15.17
N GLU A 165 3.12 -22.51 -14.90
CA GLU A 165 2.41 -21.24 -14.85
C GLU A 165 2.94 -20.35 -13.71
N ALA A 166 3.15 -20.95 -12.53
CA ALA A 166 3.75 -20.23 -11.41
C ALA A 166 5.14 -19.66 -11.76
N ILE A 167 5.99 -20.44 -12.42
CA ILE A 167 7.32 -19.98 -12.88
C ILE A 167 7.17 -18.80 -13.83
N ALA A 168 6.30 -18.89 -14.84
CA ALA A 168 6.11 -17.81 -15.80
C ALA A 168 5.66 -16.50 -15.13
N LEU A 169 4.69 -16.55 -14.21
CA LEU A 169 4.21 -15.40 -13.46
C LEU A 169 5.29 -14.78 -12.58
N LEU A 170 6.13 -15.62 -11.93
CA LEU A 170 7.21 -15.13 -11.08
C LEU A 170 8.38 -14.55 -11.89
N GLU A 171 8.66 -15.10 -13.07
CA GLU A 171 9.65 -14.53 -13.99
C GLU A 171 9.20 -13.16 -14.53
N GLU A 172 7.91 -12.97 -14.80
CA GLU A 172 7.35 -11.64 -15.12
C GLU A 172 7.59 -10.62 -14.00
N CYS A 173 7.57 -11.03 -12.71
CA CYS A 173 7.85 -10.13 -11.58
C CYS A 173 9.29 -9.59 -11.56
N LEU A 174 10.24 -10.29 -12.19
CA LEU A 174 11.65 -9.89 -12.24
C LEU A 174 11.91 -8.76 -13.25
N GLU A 175 10.97 -8.47 -14.12
CA GLU A 175 11.07 -7.44 -15.15
C GLU A 175 10.05 -6.32 -14.90
N TYR A 176 10.42 -5.10 -15.31
CA TYR A 176 9.50 -3.96 -15.28
C TYR A 176 9.18 -3.56 -16.72
N PRO A 177 8.05 -4.02 -17.28
CA PRO A 177 7.61 -3.61 -18.60
C PRO A 177 7.47 -2.09 -18.71
N HIS A 178 7.79 -1.54 -19.88
CA HIS A 178 7.81 -0.09 -20.10
C HIS A 178 6.49 0.61 -19.80
N HIS A 179 5.36 -0.08 -20.01
CA HIS A 179 4.02 0.47 -19.75
C HIS A 179 3.71 0.73 -18.26
N LEU A 180 4.53 0.20 -17.33
CA LEU A 180 4.38 0.54 -15.90
C LEU A 180 4.83 1.97 -15.56
N GLY A 181 5.49 2.66 -16.49
CA GLY A 181 5.96 4.05 -16.32
C GLY A 181 7.17 4.21 -15.40
N GLU A 182 7.69 3.13 -14.83
CA GLU A 182 8.83 3.14 -13.90
C GLU A 182 9.87 2.10 -14.29
N GLY A 183 11.15 2.47 -14.11
CA GLY A 183 12.28 1.56 -14.27
C GLY A 183 12.60 0.80 -12.99
N LYS A 184 13.09 -0.42 -13.12
CA LYS A 184 13.57 -1.22 -12.00
C LYS A 184 14.82 -0.59 -11.37
N LEU A 185 14.79 -0.35 -10.07
CA LEU A 185 15.92 0.19 -9.35
C LEU A 185 17.04 -0.85 -9.20
N TYR A 186 18.28 -0.38 -9.25
CA TYR A 186 19.43 -1.22 -8.89
C TYR A 186 19.30 -1.66 -7.42
N GLY A 187 19.40 -2.97 -7.18
CA GLY A 187 19.24 -3.53 -5.85
C GLY A 187 17.78 -3.73 -5.41
N ALA A 188 16.82 -3.71 -6.34
CA ALA A 188 15.46 -4.13 -6.06
C ALA A 188 15.42 -5.49 -5.36
N GLN A 189 14.64 -5.59 -4.29
CA GLN A 189 14.60 -6.80 -3.46
C GLN A 189 13.52 -7.76 -3.97
N GLU A 190 13.93 -8.97 -4.32
CA GLU A 190 13.13 -9.98 -5.02
C GLU A 190 13.12 -11.33 -4.27
N ASN A 191 13.39 -11.29 -2.96
CA ASN A 191 13.56 -12.48 -2.12
C ASN A 191 12.34 -13.42 -2.14
N ASP A 192 11.12 -12.87 -2.16
CA ASP A 192 9.86 -13.59 -2.27
C ASP A 192 9.73 -14.30 -3.62
N PHE A 193 10.05 -13.62 -4.73
CA PHE A 193 9.95 -14.22 -6.07
C PHE A 193 10.91 -15.39 -6.21
N TYR A 194 12.16 -15.22 -5.80
CA TYR A 194 13.15 -16.30 -5.81
C TYR A 194 12.77 -17.44 -4.86
N TYR A 195 12.19 -17.15 -3.70
CA TYR A 195 11.68 -18.17 -2.80
C TYR A 195 10.62 -19.05 -3.47
N PHE A 196 9.60 -18.44 -4.09
CA PHE A 196 8.53 -19.16 -4.76
C PHE A 196 9.00 -19.86 -6.04
N LEU A 197 9.95 -19.29 -6.80
CA LEU A 197 10.60 -19.99 -7.92
C LEU A 197 11.29 -21.27 -7.43
N GLY A 198 12.03 -21.20 -6.33
CA GLY A 198 12.63 -22.37 -5.69
C GLY A 198 11.59 -23.44 -5.34
N CYS A 199 10.45 -23.05 -4.77
CA CYS A 199 9.34 -23.96 -4.46
C CYS A 199 8.73 -24.60 -5.73
N ALA A 200 8.55 -23.83 -6.81
CA ALA A 200 8.04 -24.33 -8.08
C ALA A 200 9.00 -25.38 -8.70
N TYR A 201 10.30 -25.12 -8.69
CA TYR A 201 11.31 -26.06 -9.19
C TYR A 201 11.43 -27.31 -8.30
N GLU A 202 11.29 -27.16 -6.99
CA GLU A 202 11.23 -28.32 -6.06
C GLU A 202 10.05 -29.23 -6.41
N ASN A 203 8.85 -28.66 -6.65
CA ASN A 203 7.66 -29.42 -7.05
C ASN A 203 7.84 -30.16 -8.39
N LEU A 204 8.67 -29.64 -9.28
CA LEU A 204 9.05 -30.28 -10.55
C LEU A 204 10.18 -31.29 -10.40
N ASN A 205 10.65 -31.59 -9.18
CA ASN A 205 11.82 -32.44 -8.87
C ASN A 205 13.14 -31.91 -9.47
N ARG A 206 13.22 -30.63 -9.79
CA ARG A 206 14.42 -29.93 -10.30
C ARG A 206 15.20 -29.33 -9.14
N LYS A 207 15.84 -30.19 -8.35
CA LYS A 207 16.48 -29.82 -7.07
C LYS A 207 17.60 -28.81 -7.21
N ASP A 208 18.43 -28.90 -8.26
CA ASP A 208 19.54 -27.99 -8.44
C ASP A 208 19.08 -26.55 -8.71
N GLU A 209 18.02 -26.39 -9.50
CA GLU A 209 17.40 -25.09 -9.74
C GLU A 209 16.71 -24.55 -8.49
N ALA A 210 16.01 -25.42 -7.76
CA ALA A 210 15.36 -25.03 -6.50
C ALA A 210 16.38 -24.45 -5.51
N VAL A 211 17.51 -25.18 -5.29
CA VAL A 211 18.58 -24.71 -4.42
C VAL A 211 19.18 -23.39 -4.90
N ARG A 212 19.43 -23.26 -6.21
CA ARG A 212 19.96 -22.01 -6.79
C ARG A 212 19.04 -20.81 -6.53
N TYR A 213 17.72 -20.96 -6.68
CA TYR A 213 16.77 -19.87 -6.43
C TYR A 213 16.63 -19.57 -4.94
N TRP A 214 16.65 -20.58 -4.06
CA TRP A 214 16.65 -20.32 -2.61
C TRP A 214 17.93 -19.62 -2.14
N GLU A 215 19.10 -19.96 -2.70
CA GLU A 215 20.33 -19.20 -2.42
C GLU A 215 20.18 -17.72 -2.85
N GLN A 216 19.61 -17.45 -4.03
CA GLN A 216 19.32 -16.09 -4.47
C GLN A 216 18.34 -15.40 -3.51
N ALA A 217 17.31 -16.10 -3.02
CA ALA A 217 16.35 -15.56 -2.08
C ALA A 217 16.97 -15.16 -0.72
N THR A 218 18.18 -15.64 -0.36
CA THR A 218 18.86 -15.26 0.89
C THR A 218 19.67 -13.97 0.79
N VAL A 219 19.89 -13.45 -0.43
CA VAL A 219 20.77 -12.29 -0.69
C VAL A 219 20.03 -10.97 -0.43
N GLY A 220 20.74 -9.97 0.08
CA GLY A 220 20.24 -8.61 0.26
C GLY A 220 20.34 -8.12 1.70
N PRO A 221 19.79 -6.93 2.00
CA PRO A 221 19.77 -6.36 3.35
C PRO A 221 19.07 -7.28 4.35
N THR A 222 19.67 -7.43 5.53
CA THR A 222 19.17 -8.32 6.59
C THR A 222 18.72 -7.58 7.84
N GLU A 223 18.96 -6.27 7.87
CA GLU A 223 18.58 -5.43 9.01
C GLU A 223 17.22 -4.80 8.73
N PRO A 224 16.26 -4.97 9.64
CA PRO A 224 14.97 -4.30 9.55
C PRO A 224 15.12 -2.77 9.58
N ALA A 225 14.24 -2.07 8.91
CA ALA A 225 14.20 -0.62 8.83
C ALA A 225 12.79 -0.09 9.12
N ALA A 226 12.67 1.22 9.32
CA ALA A 226 11.38 1.87 9.55
C ALA A 226 10.43 1.83 8.33
N ALA A 227 10.94 1.46 7.16
CA ALA A 227 10.20 1.43 5.88
C ALA A 227 9.37 2.70 5.63
N MET A 228 9.99 3.86 5.84
CA MET A 228 9.37 5.17 5.65
C MET A 228 9.33 5.56 4.18
N TYR A 229 10.30 5.07 3.40
CA TYR A 229 10.47 5.39 1.98
C TYR A 229 10.14 4.19 1.10
N TYR A 230 9.75 4.45 -0.15
CA TYR A 230 9.33 3.38 -1.08
C TYR A 230 10.45 2.38 -1.42
N ASN A 231 11.71 2.79 -1.31
CA ASN A 231 12.90 1.97 -1.58
C ASN A 231 13.52 1.34 -0.32
N ASP A 232 12.94 1.58 0.87
CA ASP A 232 13.39 0.93 2.10
C ASP A 232 13.17 -0.58 2.06
N ALA A 233 14.02 -1.32 2.78
CA ALA A 233 13.87 -2.75 2.94
C ALA A 233 12.53 -3.10 3.60
N LYS A 234 11.69 -3.85 2.88
CA LYS A 234 10.42 -4.31 3.41
C LYS A 234 10.62 -5.53 4.29
N PRO A 235 9.89 -5.67 5.41
CA PRO A 235 10.03 -6.80 6.33
C PRO A 235 9.78 -8.16 5.66
N ASP A 236 8.89 -8.21 4.67
CA ASP A 236 8.60 -9.40 3.88
C ASP A 236 9.88 -9.97 3.23
N LYS A 237 10.76 -9.13 2.75
CA LYS A 237 11.99 -9.58 2.08
C LYS A 237 12.91 -10.32 3.05
N ILE A 238 13.06 -9.82 4.29
CA ILE A 238 13.82 -10.48 5.35
C ILE A 238 13.12 -11.80 5.78
N PHE A 239 11.80 -11.79 5.86
CA PHE A 239 11.01 -12.98 6.15
C PHE A 239 11.23 -14.08 5.11
N TYR A 240 11.18 -13.76 3.81
CA TYR A 240 11.44 -14.73 2.74
C TYR A 240 12.90 -15.18 2.68
N GLN A 241 13.88 -14.33 3.08
CA GLN A 241 15.25 -14.81 3.32
C GLN A 241 15.27 -15.94 4.37
N GLY A 242 14.54 -15.76 5.47
CA GLY A 242 14.42 -16.78 6.53
C GLY A 242 13.78 -18.06 6.03
N LEU A 243 12.69 -17.97 5.26
CA LEU A 243 12.04 -19.16 4.68
C LEU A 243 12.94 -19.89 3.69
N ALA A 244 13.70 -19.18 2.86
CA ALA A 244 14.67 -19.78 1.94
C ALA A 244 15.81 -20.49 2.70
N LEU A 245 16.30 -19.88 3.77
CA LEU A 245 17.30 -20.50 4.66
C LEU A 245 16.78 -21.80 5.28
N LEU A 246 15.49 -21.86 5.68
CA LEU A 246 14.87 -23.10 6.16
C LEU A 246 14.88 -24.18 5.07
N LYS A 247 14.55 -23.83 3.83
CA LYS A 247 14.58 -24.75 2.68
C LYS A 247 15.99 -25.28 2.39
N LEU A 248 17.01 -24.49 2.65
CA LEU A 248 18.42 -24.87 2.52
C LEU A 248 18.97 -25.63 3.75
N GLY A 249 18.17 -25.87 4.78
CA GLY A 249 18.58 -26.51 6.01
C GLY A 249 19.46 -25.65 6.95
N ARG A 250 19.54 -24.33 6.70
CA ARG A 250 20.34 -23.36 7.48
C ARG A 250 19.49 -22.76 8.61
N ILE A 251 19.09 -23.61 9.56
CA ILE A 251 18.05 -23.32 10.57
C ILE A 251 18.46 -22.15 11.48
N ASP A 252 19.71 -22.12 11.97
CA ASP A 252 20.17 -21.06 12.89
C ASP A 252 20.17 -19.68 12.22
N GLU A 253 20.56 -19.63 10.95
CA GLU A 253 20.53 -18.39 10.17
C GLU A 253 19.10 -17.92 9.90
N ALA A 254 18.18 -18.84 9.59
CA ALA A 254 16.77 -18.56 9.43
C ALA A 254 16.17 -17.95 10.70
N ASN A 255 16.38 -18.62 11.84
CA ASN A 255 15.94 -18.14 13.14
C ASN A 255 16.53 -16.76 13.45
N GLY A 256 17.78 -16.52 13.08
CA GLY A 256 18.40 -15.20 13.19
C GLY A 256 17.66 -14.11 12.44
N ARG A 257 17.14 -14.38 11.21
CA ARG A 257 16.30 -13.43 10.45
C ARG A 257 15.00 -13.15 11.18
N PHE A 258 14.30 -14.18 11.65
CA PHE A 258 13.02 -14.04 12.33
C PHE A 258 13.15 -13.29 13.66
N HIS A 259 14.18 -13.59 14.45
CA HIS A 259 14.45 -12.86 15.70
C HIS A 259 14.82 -11.40 15.47
N LYS A 260 15.50 -11.04 14.36
CA LYS A 260 15.75 -9.64 14.03
C LYS A 260 14.44 -8.87 13.80
N LEU A 261 13.48 -9.46 13.08
CA LEU A 261 12.17 -8.86 12.85
C LEU A 261 11.44 -8.62 14.19
N ILE A 262 11.41 -9.60 15.07
CA ILE A 262 10.76 -9.49 16.39
C ILE A 262 11.44 -8.43 17.23
N SER A 263 12.76 -8.52 17.38
CA SER A 263 13.54 -7.60 18.25
C SER A 263 13.44 -6.15 17.79
N TYR A 264 13.44 -5.92 16.47
CA TYR A 264 13.25 -4.57 15.93
C TYR A 264 11.84 -4.04 16.29
N GLY A 265 10.81 -4.85 16.03
CA GLY A 265 9.43 -4.47 16.31
C GLY A 265 9.21 -4.15 17.79
N GLU A 266 9.70 -5.00 18.70
CA GLU A 266 9.62 -4.78 20.15
C GLU A 266 10.32 -3.50 20.59
N LYS A 267 11.53 -3.25 20.08
CA LYS A 267 12.35 -2.10 20.43
C LYS A 267 11.74 -0.78 19.96
N HIS A 268 11.17 -0.77 18.75
CA HIS A 268 10.75 0.45 18.07
C HIS A 268 9.23 0.70 18.09
N LEU A 269 8.44 -0.17 18.74
CA LEU A 269 6.97 -0.12 18.76
C LEU A 269 6.41 1.24 19.19
N PHE A 270 7.07 1.90 20.12
CA PHE A 270 6.59 3.16 20.72
C PHE A 270 7.45 4.37 20.33
N ASP A 271 8.27 4.24 19.30
CA ASP A 271 9.05 5.36 18.80
C ASP A 271 8.14 6.44 18.25
N LYS A 272 8.48 7.70 18.59
CA LYS A 272 7.82 8.86 17.97
C LYS A 272 8.50 9.17 16.66
N ILE A 273 7.84 8.82 15.57
CA ILE A 273 8.37 9.04 14.23
C ILE A 273 8.15 10.50 13.83
N LYS A 274 9.22 11.15 13.40
CA LYS A 274 9.20 12.45 12.72
C LYS A 274 9.76 12.24 11.33
N MET A 275 9.05 12.73 10.33
CA MET A 275 9.55 12.71 8.95
C MET A 275 10.51 13.89 8.78
N ASP A 276 11.69 13.63 8.22
CA ASP A 276 12.64 14.67 7.89
C ASP A 276 12.29 15.29 6.53
N TYR A 277 12.05 16.57 6.49
CA TYR A 277 11.52 17.31 5.34
C TYR A 277 12.44 17.32 4.10
N PHE A 278 13.71 16.95 4.25
CA PHE A 278 14.69 16.99 3.16
C PHE A 278 14.76 15.72 2.31
N ALA A 279 14.07 14.68 2.69
CA ALA A 279 14.28 13.36 2.11
C ALA A 279 13.12 12.85 1.25
N VAL A 280 11.99 13.55 1.20
CA VAL A 280 10.77 13.06 0.50
C VAL A 280 9.98 14.21 -0.09
N SER A 281 9.33 13.92 -1.22
CA SER A 281 8.16 14.62 -1.71
C SER A 281 7.32 15.11 -0.52
N LEU A 282 7.14 16.38 -0.45
CA LEU A 282 6.67 17.15 0.69
C LEU A 282 5.45 16.53 1.38
N PRO A 283 5.42 16.45 2.73
CA PRO A 283 4.21 16.04 3.47
C PRO A 283 2.96 16.84 3.14
N ASP A 284 3.14 18.06 2.65
CA ASP A 284 2.05 18.95 2.20
C ASP A 284 1.35 18.44 0.92
N LEU A 285 1.92 17.44 0.23
CA LEU A 285 1.26 16.75 -0.89
C LEU A 285 0.30 15.65 -0.44
N LEU A 286 0.33 15.24 0.82
CA LEU A 286 -0.70 14.36 1.36
C LEU A 286 -1.99 15.17 1.58
N ILE A 287 -2.99 14.88 0.75
CA ILE A 287 -4.30 15.53 0.83
C ILE A 287 -4.94 15.27 2.20
N TRP A 288 -4.85 14.02 2.67
CA TRP A 288 -5.32 13.59 3.99
C TRP A 288 -4.14 13.28 4.90
N GLU A 289 -4.02 13.99 6.02
CA GLU A 289 -2.93 13.81 6.98
C GLU A 289 -2.87 12.37 7.50
N ASP A 290 -1.64 11.88 7.75
CA ASP A 290 -1.36 10.55 8.27
C ASP A 290 -0.79 10.63 9.68
N ASN A 291 -1.14 9.66 10.51
CA ASN A 291 -0.56 9.53 11.85
C ASN A 291 0.67 8.62 11.80
N LEU A 292 1.85 9.21 11.68
CA LEU A 292 3.12 8.48 11.58
C LEU A 292 3.39 7.57 12.79
N THR A 293 2.89 7.92 13.99
CA THR A 293 3.03 7.06 15.18
C THR A 293 2.19 5.80 15.03
N VAL A 294 0.95 5.91 14.56
CA VAL A 294 0.09 4.74 14.27
C VAL A 294 0.70 3.90 13.16
N ARG A 295 1.20 4.53 12.10
CA ARG A 295 1.90 3.84 11.00
C ARG A 295 3.10 3.03 11.51
N ASN A 296 3.91 3.58 12.41
CA ASN A 296 5.02 2.86 13.03
C ASN A 296 4.53 1.67 13.86
N ILE A 297 3.47 1.83 14.66
CA ILE A 297 2.90 0.73 15.45
C ILE A 297 2.44 -0.41 14.53
N ILE A 298 1.75 -0.09 13.43
CA ILE A 298 1.30 -1.06 12.43
C ILE A 298 2.51 -1.80 11.85
N HIS A 299 3.53 -1.07 11.40
CA HIS A 299 4.75 -1.61 10.82
C HIS A 299 5.50 -2.54 11.80
N CYS A 300 5.71 -2.11 13.04
CA CYS A 300 6.37 -2.93 14.06
C CYS A 300 5.57 -4.20 14.40
N LYS A 301 4.25 -4.11 14.53
CA LYS A 301 3.40 -5.29 14.80
C LYS A 301 3.40 -6.26 13.63
N TYR A 302 3.33 -5.77 12.40
CA TYR A 302 3.43 -6.60 11.21
C TYR A 302 4.78 -7.32 11.13
N MET A 303 5.87 -6.62 11.40
CA MET A 303 7.21 -7.16 11.41
C MET A 303 7.37 -8.28 12.46
N MET A 304 6.88 -8.04 13.69
CA MET A 304 6.85 -9.08 14.74
C MET A 304 6.00 -10.28 14.33
N ALA A 305 4.87 -10.05 13.68
CA ALA A 305 4.00 -11.13 13.21
C ALA A 305 4.71 -12.04 12.22
N LEU A 306 5.43 -11.49 11.23
CA LEU A 306 6.23 -12.25 10.28
C LEU A 306 7.34 -13.04 10.98
N GLY A 307 8.01 -12.43 11.96
CA GLY A 307 9.06 -13.12 12.75
C GLY A 307 8.49 -14.30 13.53
N TYR A 308 7.37 -14.14 14.23
CA TYR A 308 6.71 -15.24 14.96
C TYR A 308 6.18 -16.32 14.00
N TRP A 309 5.66 -15.93 12.82
CA TRP A 309 5.28 -16.91 11.80
C TRP A 309 6.44 -17.79 11.38
N GLY A 310 7.60 -17.18 11.09
CA GLY A 310 8.83 -17.90 10.70
C GLY A 310 9.33 -18.85 11.78
N LEU A 311 9.17 -18.51 13.06
CA LEU A 311 9.48 -19.37 14.21
C LEU A 311 8.39 -20.42 14.50
N ASN A 312 7.35 -20.54 13.68
CA ASN A 312 6.19 -21.40 13.89
C ASN A 312 5.39 -21.10 15.16
N GLU A 313 5.46 -19.85 15.67
CA GLU A 313 4.65 -19.37 16.80
C GLU A 313 3.34 -18.74 16.27
N LYS A 314 2.50 -19.55 15.62
CA LYS A 314 1.32 -19.12 14.86
C LYS A 314 0.34 -18.29 15.68
N GLU A 315 0.05 -18.66 16.91
CA GLU A 315 -0.93 -17.93 17.75
C GLU A 315 -0.49 -16.48 18.01
N LYS A 316 0.80 -16.24 18.24
CA LYS A 316 1.34 -14.88 18.41
C LYS A 316 1.26 -14.09 17.13
N SER A 317 1.61 -14.73 16.01
CA SER A 317 1.55 -14.10 14.69
C SER A 317 0.12 -13.68 14.35
N VAL A 318 -0.85 -14.59 14.39
CA VAL A 318 -2.26 -14.32 14.08
C VAL A 318 -2.83 -13.22 14.95
N ARG A 319 -2.51 -13.20 16.26
CA ARG A 319 -2.94 -12.12 17.14
C ARG A 319 -2.42 -10.75 16.68
N LEU A 320 -1.12 -10.66 16.32
CA LEU A 320 -0.53 -9.42 15.85
C LEU A 320 -1.09 -8.98 14.50
N LEU A 321 -1.31 -9.91 13.56
CA LEU A 321 -1.96 -9.61 12.29
C LEU A 321 -3.37 -9.07 12.48
N SER A 322 -4.16 -9.67 13.39
CA SER A 322 -5.51 -9.16 13.73
C SER A 322 -5.47 -7.76 14.36
N GLU A 323 -4.40 -7.44 15.09
CA GLU A 323 -4.20 -6.09 15.63
C GLU A 323 -3.83 -5.09 14.53
N VAL A 324 -3.01 -5.50 13.55
CA VAL A 324 -2.68 -4.70 12.36
C VAL A 324 -3.95 -4.43 11.55
N GLU A 325 -4.75 -5.45 11.24
CA GLU A 325 -6.00 -5.32 10.48
C GLU A 325 -6.99 -4.35 11.16
N ARG A 326 -7.10 -4.40 12.49
CA ARG A 326 -7.94 -3.45 13.24
C ARG A 326 -7.45 -2.01 13.15
N LEU A 327 -6.14 -1.79 13.03
CA LEU A 327 -5.55 -0.47 12.88
C LEU A 327 -5.62 0.04 11.44
N ASP A 328 -5.40 -0.83 10.46
CA ASP A 328 -5.45 -0.52 9.04
C ASP A 328 -5.95 -1.71 8.22
N ILE A 329 -7.20 -1.65 7.80
CA ILE A 329 -7.81 -2.67 6.92
C ILE A 329 -7.17 -2.69 5.52
N ASN A 330 -6.43 -1.65 5.13
CA ASN A 330 -5.80 -1.53 3.82
C ASN A 330 -4.38 -2.11 3.79
N HIS A 331 -3.88 -2.65 4.90
CA HIS A 331 -2.53 -3.19 4.98
C HIS A 331 -2.41 -4.49 4.18
N GLN A 332 -1.92 -4.38 2.93
CA GLN A 332 -1.90 -5.50 1.97
C GLN A 332 -1.15 -6.72 2.50
N GLY A 333 0.04 -6.54 3.09
CA GLY A 333 0.79 -7.66 3.67
C GLY A 333 -0.03 -8.42 4.72
N CYS A 334 -0.79 -7.71 5.58
CA CYS A 334 -1.65 -8.35 6.57
C CYS A 334 -2.75 -9.19 5.90
N LEU A 335 -3.42 -8.64 4.89
CA LEU A 335 -4.48 -9.33 4.16
C LEU A 335 -3.98 -10.64 3.51
N LEU A 336 -2.76 -10.65 2.97
CA LEU A 336 -2.17 -11.83 2.33
C LEU A 336 -1.89 -12.94 3.35
N TYR A 337 -1.34 -12.61 4.52
CA TYR A 337 -1.01 -13.62 5.53
C TYR A 337 -2.20 -14.07 6.38
N THR A 338 -3.26 -13.29 6.52
CA THR A 338 -4.49 -13.72 7.19
C THR A 338 -5.31 -14.70 6.35
N SER A 339 -5.21 -14.65 5.03
CA SER A 339 -5.88 -15.61 4.14
C SER A 339 -5.18 -16.97 4.10
N ASP A 340 -3.89 -17.02 4.45
CA ASP A 340 -3.05 -18.23 4.44
C ASP A 340 -3.00 -18.93 5.84
N ALA A 341 -3.61 -18.34 6.88
CA ALA A 341 -3.60 -18.81 8.27
C ALA A 341 -4.78 -19.72 8.59
#